data_45c0cea8f66c0c46b15058099c51ab15
#
_entry.id   45c0cea8f66c0c46b15058099c51ab15
#
_cell.length_a   1.000
_cell.length_b   1.000
_cell.length_c   1.000
_cell.angle_alpha   90.00
_cell.angle_beta   90.00
_cell.angle_gamma   90.00
#
_symmetry.space_group_name_H-M   'P 1'
#
loop_
_entity.id
_entity.type
_entity.pdbx_description
1 polymer ?
#
loop_
_entity_poly.entity_id
_entity_poly.type
_entity_poly.pdbx_seq_one_letter_code
_entity_poly.pdbx_strand_id
1 'polypeptide(L)'
;MLSINTVVLHADCRYRILEAPSQGYIWIDIDSDNAFPELIQAAVINQLFHDERLKLQDDPYGELVNEPVEQGSKHQYLRDERMKLIAPLITQEDVYFRSTRGKLIQKRCEETGTPKKTLYKLLRQYWQRGCVPNALLPDYRNAGGKGKKKVSTQKLGRPR
;
A
#
# COMPACT_ATOMS: atom_id res chain seq x y z
N MET A 1 15.45 16.10 -3.38
CA MET A 1 14.49 15.74 -2.36
C MET A 1 13.33 14.93 -2.91
N LEU A 2 12.94 13.90 -2.21
CA LEU A 2 11.84 13.05 -2.67
C LEU A 2 10.50 13.58 -2.22
N SER A 3 9.52 13.50 -3.11
CA SER A 3 8.17 13.91 -2.77
C SER A 3 7.42 12.73 -2.17
N ILE A 4 6.45 13.02 -1.33
CA ILE A 4 5.59 11.99 -0.77
C ILE A 4 4.86 11.31 -1.92
N ASN A 5 4.69 10.03 -1.80
CA ASN A 5 4.01 9.16 -2.77
C ASN A 5 4.84 8.80 -4.00
N THR A 6 6.09 9.25 -4.07
CA THR A 6 7.00 8.89 -5.16
C THR A 6 7.44 7.43 -4.98
N VAL A 7 7.62 6.73 -6.09
CA VAL A 7 8.14 5.36 -6.07
C VAL A 7 9.59 5.39 -6.49
N VAL A 8 10.44 4.68 -5.76
CA VAL A 8 11.86 4.58 -6.08
C VAL A 8 12.29 3.13 -6.15
N LEU A 9 13.39 2.89 -6.87
CA LEU A 9 13.95 1.56 -6.99
C LEU A 9 15.29 1.52 -6.27
N HIS A 10 15.48 0.53 -5.41
CA HIS A 10 16.74 0.34 -4.71
C HIS A 10 16.93 -1.16 -4.47
N ALA A 11 18.08 -1.69 -4.85
CA ALA A 11 18.41 -3.10 -4.64
C ALA A 11 17.32 -4.03 -5.19
N ASP A 12 16.82 -3.69 -6.38
CA ASP A 12 15.80 -4.48 -7.07
C ASP A 12 14.43 -4.47 -6.38
N CYS A 13 14.25 -3.62 -5.38
CA CYS A 13 12.96 -3.48 -4.71
C CYS A 13 12.40 -2.09 -4.98
N ARG A 14 11.07 -2.02 -5.10
CA ARG A 14 10.41 -0.74 -5.30
C ARG A 14 9.80 -0.29 -3.99
N TYR A 15 10.03 0.98 -3.65
CA TYR A 15 9.52 1.54 -2.40
C TYR A 15 8.71 2.78 -2.67
N ARG A 16 7.66 2.98 -1.90
CA ARG A 16 6.88 4.20 -2.00
C ARG A 16 7.16 5.06 -0.79
N ILE A 17 7.41 6.35 -1.03
CA ILE A 17 7.66 7.31 0.05
C ILE A 17 6.32 7.67 0.66
N LEU A 18 6.14 7.39 1.94
CA LEU A 18 4.87 7.64 2.62
C LEU A 18 4.86 8.97 3.37
N GLU A 19 6.00 9.33 3.96
CA GLU A 19 6.12 10.57 4.71
C GLU A 19 7.57 11.02 4.70
N ALA A 20 7.78 12.28 5.04
CA ALA A 20 9.13 12.83 5.08
C ALA A 20 9.33 13.60 6.39
N PRO A 21 9.45 12.89 7.52
CA PRO A 21 9.66 13.55 8.80
C PRO A 21 11.04 14.21 8.82
N SER A 22 11.31 15.01 9.85
CA SER A 22 12.55 15.77 9.90
C SER A 22 13.79 14.90 9.82
N GLN A 23 13.75 13.69 10.32
CA GLN A 23 14.93 12.84 10.33
C GLN A 23 15.12 12.02 9.04
N GLY A 24 14.17 12.06 8.12
CA GLY A 24 14.36 11.30 6.88
C GLY A 24 13.09 11.01 6.13
N TYR A 25 12.95 9.76 5.71
CA TYR A 25 11.79 9.35 4.92
C TYR A 25 11.23 8.07 5.50
N ILE A 26 9.90 7.94 5.40
CA ILE A 26 9.25 6.69 5.75
C ILE A 26 8.82 6.09 4.43
N TRP A 27 9.24 4.87 4.16
CA TRP A 27 8.88 4.20 2.92
C TRP A 27 8.41 2.78 3.17
N ILE A 28 7.79 2.18 2.16
CA ILE A 28 7.33 0.81 2.24
C ILE A 28 7.66 0.10 0.92
N ASP A 29 8.08 -1.16 1.03
CA ASP A 29 8.31 -1.99 -0.15
C ASP A 29 6.92 -2.29 -0.73
N ILE A 30 6.69 -1.94 -1.98
CA ILE A 30 5.36 -2.07 -2.57
C ILE A 30 5.10 -3.44 -3.19
N ASP A 31 6.10 -4.30 -3.20
CA ASP A 31 5.95 -5.61 -3.82
C ASP A 31 5.86 -6.77 -2.82
N SER A 32 6.12 -6.51 -1.56
CA SER A 32 6.12 -7.57 -0.56
C SER A 32 4.81 -7.64 0.21
N ASP A 33 4.25 -8.82 0.32
CA ASP A 33 3.00 -9.03 1.04
C ASP A 33 3.15 -8.85 2.54
N ASN A 34 4.39 -8.81 3.02
CA ASN A 34 4.64 -8.68 4.45
C ASN A 34 5.27 -7.36 4.84
N ALA A 35 5.35 -6.43 3.91
CA ALA A 35 6.06 -5.18 4.17
C ALA A 35 5.36 -4.30 5.19
N PHE A 36 6.18 -3.54 5.91
CA PHE A 36 5.69 -2.50 6.81
C PHE A 36 6.50 -1.24 6.54
N PRO A 37 5.98 -0.08 6.92
CA PRO A 37 6.72 1.16 6.76
C PRO A 37 8.02 1.13 7.55
N GLU A 38 9.07 1.72 7.00
CA GLU A 38 10.37 1.81 7.64
C GLU A 38 10.90 3.22 7.54
N LEU A 39 11.58 3.67 8.58
CA LEU A 39 12.20 4.98 8.59
C LEU A 39 13.62 4.86 8.03
N ILE A 40 13.93 5.65 7.01
CA ILE A 40 15.26 5.68 6.41
C ILE A 40 15.80 7.08 6.61
N GLN A 41 16.98 7.19 7.20
CA GLN A 41 17.57 8.48 7.49
C GLN A 41 17.87 9.26 6.22
N ALA A 42 17.70 10.57 6.30
CA ALA A 42 17.93 11.43 5.15
C ALA A 42 19.35 11.27 4.58
N ALA A 43 20.32 11.13 5.46
CA ALA A 43 21.71 10.96 5.01
C ALA A 43 21.89 9.70 4.18
N VAL A 44 21.17 8.62 4.55
CA VAL A 44 21.26 7.36 3.83
C VAL A 44 20.65 7.53 2.43
N ILE A 45 19.49 8.16 2.36
CA ILE A 45 18.82 8.38 1.07
C ILE A 45 19.70 9.24 0.16
N ASN A 46 20.28 10.30 0.71
CA ASN A 46 21.11 11.20 -0.08
C ASN A 46 22.35 10.47 -0.60
N GLN A 47 22.92 9.60 0.22
CA GLN A 47 24.09 8.85 -0.19
C GLN A 47 23.76 7.86 -1.30
N LEU A 48 22.59 7.21 -1.19
CA LEU A 48 22.15 6.26 -2.20
C LEU A 48 21.94 6.96 -3.55
N PHE A 49 21.38 8.17 -3.54
CA PHE A 49 21.22 8.93 -4.77
C PHE A 49 22.59 9.31 -5.34
N HIS A 50 23.49 9.76 -4.47
CA HIS A 50 24.81 10.16 -4.90
C HIS A 50 25.55 8.99 -5.56
N ASP A 51 25.37 7.79 -5.01
CA ASP A 51 26.02 6.60 -5.53
C ASP A 51 25.25 5.94 -6.68
N GLU A 52 24.16 6.58 -7.10
CA GLU A 52 23.32 6.09 -8.18
C GLU A 52 22.72 4.69 -7.85
N ARG A 53 22.49 4.47 -6.59
CA ARG A 53 21.91 3.21 -6.12
C ARG A 53 20.42 3.34 -5.78
N LEU A 54 19.86 4.54 -5.96
CA LEU A 54 18.46 4.79 -5.74
C LEU A 54 17.97 5.57 -6.95
N LYS A 55 16.94 5.11 -7.63
CA LYS A 55 16.44 5.76 -8.82
C LYS A 55 14.95 5.96 -8.74
N LEU A 56 14.46 7.01 -9.40
CA LEU A 56 13.03 7.20 -9.49
C LEU A 56 12.45 6.10 -10.36
N GLN A 57 11.25 5.66 -10.05
CA GLN A 57 10.62 4.56 -10.74
C GLN A 57 9.18 4.95 -11.06
N ASP A 58 8.64 4.43 -12.14
CA ASP A 58 7.25 4.68 -12.48
C ASP A 58 6.37 4.00 -11.43
N ASP A 59 5.28 4.65 -11.09
CA ASP A 59 4.36 4.11 -10.09
C ASP A 59 3.40 3.13 -10.77
N PRO A 60 3.47 1.85 -10.45
CA PRO A 60 2.61 0.86 -11.10
C PRO A 60 1.13 1.05 -10.76
N TYR A 61 0.83 1.84 -9.73
CA TYR A 61 -0.54 2.10 -9.33
C TYR A 61 -0.95 3.55 -9.58
N GLY A 62 -0.18 4.26 -10.37
CA GLY A 62 -0.39 5.69 -10.56
C GLY A 62 -1.74 6.07 -11.12
N GLU A 63 -2.39 5.15 -11.82
CA GLU A 63 -3.66 5.46 -12.42
C GLU A 63 -4.85 5.18 -11.52
N LEU A 64 -4.64 4.59 -10.36
CA LEU A 64 -5.75 4.27 -9.47
C LEU A 64 -6.51 5.51 -9.02
N VAL A 65 -5.83 6.60 -8.83
CA VAL A 65 -6.47 7.82 -8.36
C VAL A 65 -7.54 8.28 -9.33
N ASN A 66 -7.36 7.98 -10.61
CA ASN A 66 -8.32 8.38 -11.64
C ASN A 66 -9.20 7.24 -12.10
N GLU A 67 -9.09 6.08 -11.47
CA GLU A 67 -9.86 4.92 -11.88
C GLU A 67 -11.34 5.18 -11.64
N PRO A 68 -12.17 5.08 -12.65
CA PRO A 68 -13.60 5.33 -12.47
C PRO A 68 -14.23 4.21 -11.66
N VAL A 69 -15.07 4.61 -10.70
CA VAL A 69 -15.77 3.63 -9.86
C VAL A 69 -17.24 3.99 -9.95
N GLU A 70 -18.04 3.08 -10.44
CA GLU A 70 -19.44 3.34 -10.64
C GLU A 70 -20.12 3.59 -9.32
N GLN A 71 -20.88 4.68 -9.24
CA GLN A 71 -21.56 5.05 -8.03
C GLN A 71 -22.62 4.02 -7.67
N GLY A 72 -22.66 3.63 -6.41
CA GLY A 72 -23.60 2.61 -5.96
C GLY A 72 -23.17 1.19 -6.24
N SER A 73 -21.99 1.01 -6.86
CA SER A 73 -21.54 -0.33 -7.18
C SER A 73 -21.01 -1.05 -5.95
N LYS A 74 -20.87 -2.36 -6.08
CA LYS A 74 -20.30 -3.16 -5.00
C LYS A 74 -18.85 -2.76 -4.75
N HIS A 75 -18.13 -2.41 -5.81
CA HIS A 75 -16.73 -1.98 -5.67
C HIS A 75 -16.63 -0.71 -4.86
N GLN A 76 -17.54 0.22 -5.09
CA GLN A 76 -17.54 1.47 -4.34
C GLN A 76 -17.85 1.20 -2.88
N TYR A 77 -18.84 0.35 -2.63
CA TYR A 77 -19.23 0.04 -1.26
C TYR A 77 -18.06 -0.58 -0.50
N LEU A 78 -17.40 -1.57 -1.10
CA LEU A 78 -16.28 -2.24 -0.44
C LEU A 78 -15.13 -1.27 -0.20
N ARG A 79 -14.81 -0.46 -1.20
CA ARG A 79 -13.74 0.52 -1.04
C ARG A 79 -14.03 1.45 0.12
N ASP A 80 -15.26 1.98 0.18
CA ASP A 80 -15.62 2.96 1.19
C ASP A 80 -15.68 2.34 2.59
N GLU A 81 -16.13 1.09 2.70
CA GLU A 81 -16.16 0.42 3.99
C GLU A 81 -14.73 0.16 4.48
N ARG A 82 -13.85 -0.21 3.58
CA ARG A 82 -12.45 -0.43 3.94
C ARG A 82 -11.79 0.87 4.37
N MET A 83 -12.10 1.97 3.68
CA MET A 83 -11.57 3.26 4.08
C MET A 83 -12.03 3.65 5.48
N LYS A 84 -13.29 3.38 5.81
CA LYS A 84 -13.79 3.69 7.13
C LYS A 84 -13.02 2.94 8.21
N LEU A 85 -12.66 1.70 7.92
CA LEU A 85 -11.93 0.89 8.90
C LEU A 85 -10.57 1.48 9.22
N ILE A 86 -9.84 1.93 8.21
CA ILE A 86 -8.48 2.40 8.44
C ILE A 86 -8.33 3.91 8.58
N ALA A 87 -9.37 4.68 8.27
CA ALA A 87 -9.26 6.13 8.33
C ALA A 87 -8.70 6.66 9.66
N PRO A 88 -9.17 6.21 10.82
CA PRO A 88 -8.62 6.73 12.07
C PRO A 88 -7.16 6.32 12.28
N LEU A 89 -6.71 5.29 11.58
CA LEU A 89 -5.34 4.82 11.74
C LEU A 89 -4.38 5.63 10.88
N ILE A 90 -4.77 5.91 9.65
CA ILE A 90 -3.87 6.59 8.72
C ILE A 90 -3.66 8.07 9.02
N THR A 91 -4.47 8.64 9.89
CA THR A 91 -4.30 10.03 10.27
C THR A 91 -3.32 10.20 11.42
N GLN A 92 -2.84 9.11 12.00
CA GLN A 92 -1.94 9.19 13.13
C GLN A 92 -0.54 8.76 12.74
N GLU A 93 0.45 9.62 12.98
CA GLU A 93 1.82 9.32 12.67
C GLU A 93 2.31 8.05 13.31
N ASP A 94 1.79 7.74 14.49
CA ASP A 94 2.21 6.55 15.22
C ASP A 94 1.98 5.24 14.43
N VAL A 95 1.14 5.29 13.42
CA VAL A 95 0.84 4.08 12.64
C VAL A 95 2.06 3.62 11.84
N TYR A 96 2.99 4.54 11.55
CA TYR A 96 4.14 4.18 10.75
C TYR A 96 5.21 3.44 11.54
N PHE A 97 5.18 3.50 12.86
CA PHE A 97 6.24 2.92 13.67
C PHE A 97 5.82 1.66 14.39
N ARG A 98 6.68 0.67 14.32
CA ARG A 98 6.38 -0.63 14.91
C ARG A 98 6.04 -0.54 16.40
N SER A 99 6.79 0.30 17.14
CA SER A 99 6.61 0.39 18.58
C SER A 99 5.24 0.95 19.01
N THR A 100 4.61 1.75 18.17
CA THR A 100 3.35 2.37 18.52
C THR A 100 2.19 1.84 17.69
N ARG A 101 2.48 1.25 16.52
CA ARG A 101 1.44 0.75 15.62
C ARG A 101 0.55 -0.30 16.28
N GLY A 102 1.15 -1.20 17.01
CA GLY A 102 0.40 -2.30 17.62
C GLY A 102 -0.74 -1.83 18.52
N LYS A 103 -0.52 -0.76 19.26
CA LYS A 103 -1.55 -0.25 20.16
C LYS A 103 -2.70 0.36 19.37
N LEU A 104 -2.38 1.06 18.29
CA LEU A 104 -3.41 1.64 17.43
C LEU A 104 -4.26 0.54 16.82
N ILE A 105 -3.62 -0.50 16.34
CA ILE A 105 -4.33 -1.63 15.72
C ILE A 105 -5.21 -2.34 16.74
N GLN A 106 -4.68 -2.55 17.95
CA GLN A 106 -5.45 -3.22 19.01
C GLN A 106 -6.71 -2.41 19.34
N LYS A 107 -6.56 -1.11 19.47
CA LYS A 107 -7.67 -0.26 19.80
C LYS A 107 -8.73 -0.31 18.68
N ARG A 108 -8.28 -0.24 17.44
CA ARG A 108 -9.21 -0.26 16.32
C ARG A 108 -9.93 -1.61 16.23
N CYS A 109 -9.20 -2.67 16.51
CA CYS A 109 -9.77 -4.01 16.52
C CYS A 109 -10.90 -4.09 17.54
N GLU A 110 -10.69 -3.51 18.71
CA GLU A 110 -11.70 -3.50 19.75
C GLU A 110 -12.91 -2.64 19.39
N GLU A 111 -12.66 -1.54 18.72
CA GLU A 111 -13.74 -0.64 18.32
C GLU A 111 -14.64 -1.21 17.24
N THR A 112 -14.08 -1.96 16.33
CA THR A 112 -14.81 -2.41 15.15
C THR A 112 -15.10 -3.90 15.10
N GLY A 113 -14.43 -4.67 15.93
CA GLY A 113 -14.56 -6.12 15.86
C GLY A 113 -13.81 -6.72 14.68
N THR A 114 -13.03 -5.91 13.96
CA THR A 114 -12.30 -6.41 12.80
C THR A 114 -10.98 -7.04 13.25
N PRO A 115 -10.63 -8.21 12.74
CA PRO A 115 -9.38 -8.87 13.12
C PRO A 115 -8.15 -8.03 12.79
N LYS A 116 -7.13 -8.12 13.61
CA LYS A 116 -5.89 -7.39 13.37
C LYS A 116 -5.31 -7.68 12.00
N LYS A 117 -5.36 -8.94 11.60
CA LYS A 117 -4.83 -9.37 10.31
C LYS A 117 -5.47 -8.59 9.18
N THR A 118 -6.78 -8.39 9.25
CA THR A 118 -7.49 -7.64 8.22
C THR A 118 -7.07 -6.18 8.23
N LEU A 119 -6.93 -5.58 9.41
CA LEU A 119 -6.52 -4.19 9.49
C LEU A 119 -5.12 -3.99 8.91
N TYR A 120 -4.19 -4.88 9.23
CA TYR A 120 -2.84 -4.80 8.68
C TYR A 120 -2.86 -4.96 7.16
N LYS A 121 -3.68 -5.88 6.66
CA LYS A 121 -3.75 -6.10 5.23
C LYS A 121 -4.26 -4.86 4.50
N LEU A 122 -5.30 -4.22 5.04
CA LEU A 122 -5.86 -3.05 4.41
C LEU A 122 -4.90 -1.86 4.47
N LEU A 123 -4.20 -1.69 5.59
CA LEU A 123 -3.22 -0.62 5.70
C LEU A 123 -2.11 -0.82 4.68
N ARG A 124 -1.61 -2.05 4.57
CA ARG A 124 -0.55 -2.34 3.63
C ARG A 124 -0.99 -2.07 2.20
N GLN A 125 -2.21 -2.49 1.87
CA GLN A 125 -2.75 -2.28 0.54
C GLN A 125 -2.86 -0.78 0.24
N TYR A 126 -3.34 -0.02 1.21
CA TYR A 126 -3.47 1.42 1.06
C TYR A 126 -2.11 2.07 0.79
N TRP A 127 -1.12 1.72 1.60
CA TRP A 127 0.21 2.29 1.45
C TRP A 127 0.90 1.85 0.16
N GLN A 128 0.77 0.60 -0.18
CA GLN A 128 1.48 0.08 -1.35
C GLN A 128 0.89 0.56 -2.67
N ARG A 129 -0.38 0.91 -2.66
CA ARG A 129 -1.08 1.23 -3.91
C ARG A 129 -1.36 2.70 -4.12
N GLY A 130 -0.77 3.55 -3.34
CA GLY A 130 -0.83 4.98 -3.64
C GLY A 130 -1.48 5.88 -2.61
N CYS A 131 -1.90 5.35 -1.48
CA CYS A 131 -2.46 6.18 -0.41
C CYS A 131 -3.66 7.00 -0.86
N VAL A 132 -4.51 6.39 -1.66
CA VAL A 132 -5.76 7.00 -2.10
C VAL A 132 -6.88 6.00 -1.85
N PRO A 133 -8.14 6.45 -1.76
CA PRO A 133 -9.23 5.50 -1.48
C PRO A 133 -9.29 4.36 -2.47
N ASN A 134 -9.04 4.63 -3.75
CA ASN A 134 -9.07 3.57 -4.76
C ASN A 134 -8.02 2.49 -4.55
N ALA A 135 -7.01 2.75 -3.70
CA ALA A 135 -6.03 1.72 -3.35
C ALA A 135 -6.72 0.53 -2.69
N LEU A 136 -7.91 0.76 -2.13
CA LEU A 136 -8.65 -0.29 -1.43
C LEU A 136 -9.72 -0.97 -2.27
N LEU A 137 -9.74 -0.69 -3.58
CA LEU A 137 -10.65 -1.41 -4.45
C LEU A 137 -10.34 -2.90 -4.43
N PRO A 138 -11.35 -3.73 -4.59
CA PRO A 138 -11.12 -5.17 -4.57
C PRO A 138 -10.17 -5.63 -5.65
N ASP A 139 -9.34 -6.59 -5.34
CA ASP A 139 -8.37 -7.11 -6.28
C ASP A 139 -8.97 -7.81 -7.47
N TYR A 140 -10.13 -8.37 -7.32
CA TYR A 140 -10.65 -9.17 -8.39
C TYR A 140 -10.91 -8.39 -9.67
N ARG A 141 -10.92 -7.05 -9.56
CA ARG A 141 -11.07 -6.27 -10.75
C ARG A 141 -9.85 -6.44 -11.66
N ASN A 142 -8.72 -6.84 -11.07
CA ASN A 142 -7.52 -7.05 -11.84
C ASN A 142 -7.23 -8.53 -11.96
N ALA A 143 -7.90 -9.32 -11.18
CA ALA A 143 -7.63 -10.75 -11.15
C ALA A 143 -7.98 -11.43 -12.46
N GLY A 144 -8.90 -10.86 -13.19
CA GLY A 144 -9.27 -11.44 -14.45
C GLY A 144 -8.29 -11.16 -15.54
N GLY A 145 -7.25 -10.47 -15.22
CA GLY A 145 -6.27 -10.18 -16.22
C GLY A 145 -6.91 -9.36 -17.27
N LYS A 146 -7.57 -8.35 -16.90
CA LYS A 146 -8.11 -7.52 -17.75
C LYS A 146 -7.57 -7.57 -19.04
N GLY A 147 -8.20 -7.84 -19.93
CA GLY A 147 -7.71 -7.85 -21.23
C GLY A 147 -7.00 -9.09 -21.59
N LYS A 148 -6.69 -9.96 -20.70
CA LYS A 148 -5.96 -11.04 -20.98
C LYS A 148 -6.79 -12.19 -20.87
N LYS A 149 -6.68 -13.11 -21.65
CA LYS A 149 -7.34 -14.23 -21.59
C LYS A 149 -6.82 -15.11 -20.64
N LYS A 150 -7.49 -15.69 -19.91
CA LYS A 150 -7.06 -16.54 -18.98
C LYS A 150 -6.84 -17.76 -19.67
N VAL A 151 -5.86 -18.15 -19.86
CA VAL A 151 -5.54 -19.26 -20.48
C VAL A 151 -5.68 -20.33 -19.66
N SER A 152 -6.38 -20.96 -19.62
CA SER A 152 -6.53 -21.86 -18.68
C SER A 152 -6.12 -22.99 -18.97
N THR A 153 -5.75 -23.23 -19.22
CA THR A 153 -5.25 -24.24 -19.41
C THR A 153 -5.62 -25.18 -18.64
N GLN A 154 -5.78 -25.34 -18.14
CA GLN A 154 -5.93 -26.14 -17.45
C GLN A 154 -6.55 -26.06 -16.57
N LYS A 155 -6.88 -26.47 -16.26
CA LYS A 155 -7.35 -26.47 -15.45
C LYS A 155 -6.89 -26.17 -14.54
N LEU A 156 -7.00 -25.69 -14.35
CA LEU A 156 -6.50 -25.23 -13.50
C LEU A 156 -6.78 -25.86 -12.39
N GLY A 157 -6.45 -26.10 -11.95
CA GLY A 157 -6.67 -26.52 -10.87
C GLY A 157 -7.03 -27.61 -10.43
N ARG A 158 -7.49 -28.10 -10.42
CA ARG A 158 -7.85 -28.99 -9.86
C ARG A 158 -7.80 -30.00 -10.39
N PRO A 159 -7.32 -30.52 -10.32
CA PRO A 159 -7.16 -31.53 -10.84
C PRO A 159 -7.80 -32.42 -10.29
N ARG A 160 -8.01 -32.77 -10.16
CA ARG A 160 -8.46 -33.51 -9.70
C ARG A 160 -8.16 -34.32 -9.65
#